data_df112aec65b78eda4dd557462c9b922d
#
_entry.id   df112aec65b78eda4dd557462c9b922d
#
_cell.length_a   1.000
_cell.length_b   1.000
_cell.length_c   1.000
_cell.angle_alpha   90.00
_cell.angle_beta   90.00
_cell.angle_gamma   90.00
#
_symmetry.space_group_name_H-M   'P 1'
#
loop_
_entity.id
_entity.type
_entity.pdbx_description
1 polymer ?
#
loop_
_entity_poly.entity_id
_entity_poly.type
_entity_poly.pdbx_seq_one_letter_code
_entity_poly.pdbx_strand_id
1 'polypeptide(L)'
;ELTPTPSSAQTPEVSDEPTLGDFDDDFTWSAEVLAAQGRRVDDISLEEIDWLGRLRRGLEKTRQGFVSGLLENLGDDPLTPEVLDDLETLLLRADAGVQATDQVLDALRQRMNLEVVDPAEGIRFLKEQLRGLLDAPIAASGAQLLAPERDRLNIWLMVGVNGVGKTTTLGTLANLAVRSGDSALIAAA
;
A
#
# COMPACT_ATOMS: atom_id res chain seq x y z
N GLU A 1 68.83 8.65 14.37
CA GLU A 1 67.59 9.39 14.05
C GLU A 1 66.75 8.53 13.12
N LEU A 2 65.73 7.87 13.71
CA LEU A 2 64.80 7.03 13.00
C LEU A 2 63.46 7.75 12.93
N THR A 3 63.11 8.19 11.75
CA THR A 3 61.74 8.71 11.46
C THR A 3 60.77 7.56 11.25
N PRO A 4 59.60 7.53 11.89
CA PRO A 4 58.61 6.52 11.63
C PRO A 4 57.77 6.89 10.41
N THR A 5 57.59 5.93 9.51
CA THR A 5 56.72 5.94 8.36
C THR A 5 55.24 5.91 8.81
N PRO A 6 54.37 6.72 8.27
CA PRO A 6 52.92 6.62 8.61
C PRO A 6 52.28 5.40 7.93
N SER A 7 51.68 4.57 8.77
CA SER A 7 50.85 3.45 8.36
C SER A 7 49.60 3.98 7.64
N SER A 8 49.40 3.54 6.40
CA SER A 8 48.21 3.79 5.64
C SER A 8 47.03 3.04 6.26
N ALA A 9 46.09 3.78 6.86
CA ALA A 9 44.82 3.25 7.26
C ALA A 9 44.01 2.87 6.00
N GLN A 10 43.81 1.59 5.81
CA GLN A 10 42.87 1.07 4.84
C GLN A 10 41.45 1.36 5.34
N THR A 11 40.73 2.23 4.63
CA THR A 11 39.29 2.40 4.74
C THR A 11 38.65 1.11 4.22
N PRO A 12 37.75 0.45 4.95
CA PRO A 12 36.99 -0.66 4.38
C PRO A 12 36.10 -0.14 3.27
N GLU A 13 36.34 -0.58 2.05
CA GLU A 13 35.35 -0.48 0.95
C GLU A 13 34.16 -1.29 1.36
N VAL A 14 33.07 -0.61 1.72
CA VAL A 14 31.74 -1.21 1.82
C VAL A 14 31.34 -1.51 0.39
N SER A 15 31.35 -2.78 0.00
CA SER A 15 30.79 -3.24 -1.25
C SER A 15 29.28 -3.11 -1.15
N ASP A 16 28.72 -2.16 -1.87
CA ASP A 16 27.27 -1.87 -2.00
C ASP A 16 26.59 -2.85 -2.99
N GLU A 17 27.09 -4.05 -3.13
CA GLU A 17 26.40 -5.09 -3.90
C GLU A 17 25.44 -5.84 -2.97
N PRO A 18 24.13 -5.83 -3.26
CA PRO A 18 23.15 -6.59 -2.48
C PRO A 18 23.46 -8.08 -2.63
N THR A 19 23.86 -8.70 -1.53
CA THR A 19 24.00 -10.16 -1.47
C THR A 19 22.63 -10.80 -1.50
N LEU A 20 22.44 -11.79 -2.36
CA LEU A 20 21.23 -12.61 -2.46
C LEU A 20 20.98 -13.27 -1.09
N GLY A 21 20.10 -12.71 -0.27
CA GLY A 21 19.83 -13.21 1.08
C GLY A 21 19.40 -12.15 2.10
N ASP A 22 19.68 -10.88 1.87
CA ASP A 22 19.27 -9.76 2.72
C ASP A 22 18.10 -8.95 2.11
N PHE A 23 17.02 -9.66 1.75
CA PHE A 23 15.78 -8.97 1.46
C PHE A 23 15.14 -8.54 2.79
N ASP A 24 15.03 -7.22 2.98
CA ASP A 24 14.33 -6.69 4.14
C ASP A 24 12.82 -6.98 4.06
N ASP A 25 12.14 -6.80 5.19
CA ASP A 25 10.69 -7.03 5.28
C ASP A 25 9.89 -6.17 4.29
N ASP A 26 10.39 -4.98 3.93
CA ASP A 26 9.75 -4.08 2.97
C ASP A 26 9.85 -4.61 1.55
N PHE A 27 10.98 -5.23 1.18
CA PHE A 27 11.14 -5.89 -0.12
C PHE A 27 10.20 -7.08 -0.26
N THR A 28 10.19 -7.96 0.74
CA THR A 28 9.33 -9.15 0.77
C THR A 28 7.86 -8.77 0.65
N TRP A 29 7.42 -7.80 1.47
CA TRP A 29 6.05 -7.30 1.43
C TRP A 29 5.70 -6.68 0.06
N SER A 30 6.57 -5.87 -0.52
CA SER A 30 6.34 -5.24 -1.82
C SER A 30 6.22 -6.27 -2.94
N ALA A 31 7.05 -7.31 -2.92
CA ALA A 31 6.98 -8.42 -3.87
C ALA A 31 5.68 -9.22 -3.74
N GLU A 32 5.24 -9.50 -2.51
CA GLU A 32 3.96 -10.16 -2.22
C GLU A 32 2.76 -9.36 -2.72
N VAL A 33 2.75 -8.04 -2.50
CA VAL A 33 1.68 -7.15 -2.98
C VAL A 33 1.59 -7.17 -4.50
N LEU A 34 2.71 -7.09 -5.21
CA LEU A 34 2.74 -7.13 -6.67
C LEU A 34 2.34 -8.50 -7.22
N ALA A 35 2.76 -9.58 -6.58
CA ALA A 35 2.34 -10.94 -6.93
C ALA A 35 0.83 -11.14 -6.72
N ALA A 36 0.27 -10.62 -5.63
CA ALA A 36 -1.17 -10.67 -5.35
C ALA A 36 -2.01 -9.89 -6.38
N GLN A 37 -1.42 -8.93 -7.09
CA GLN A 37 -2.04 -8.22 -8.22
C GLN A 37 -1.96 -9.00 -9.54
N GLY A 38 -1.45 -10.24 -9.53
CA GLY A 38 -1.30 -11.07 -10.72
C GLY A 38 -0.11 -10.67 -11.61
N ARG A 39 0.80 -9.83 -11.14
CA ARG A 39 2.03 -9.46 -11.86
C ARG A 39 3.00 -10.63 -11.87
N ARG A 40 3.62 -10.89 -13.02
CA ARG A 40 4.69 -11.89 -13.10
C ARG A 40 5.97 -11.33 -12.53
N VAL A 41 6.74 -12.17 -11.86
CA VAL A 41 8.02 -11.77 -11.24
C VAL A 41 8.96 -11.09 -12.25
N ASP A 42 8.97 -11.59 -13.48
CA ASP A 42 9.81 -11.05 -14.56
C ASP A 42 9.40 -9.64 -15.02
N ASP A 43 8.18 -9.21 -14.71
CA ASP A 43 7.62 -7.92 -15.09
C ASP A 43 7.71 -6.88 -13.96
N ILE A 44 8.26 -7.28 -12.81
CA ILE A 44 8.39 -6.43 -11.61
C ILE A 44 9.77 -5.77 -11.61
N SER A 45 9.80 -4.44 -11.60
CA SER A 45 11.04 -3.70 -11.49
C SER A 45 11.43 -3.47 -10.03
N LEU A 46 12.73 -3.42 -9.75
CA LEU A 46 13.26 -3.06 -8.42
C LEU A 46 12.77 -1.67 -7.97
N GLU A 47 12.50 -0.77 -8.91
CA GLU A 47 11.98 0.57 -8.61
C GLU A 47 10.53 0.53 -8.13
N GLU A 48 9.69 -0.38 -8.65
CA GLU A 48 8.32 -0.57 -8.16
C GLU A 48 8.34 -1.11 -6.71
N ILE A 49 9.26 -2.03 -6.42
CA ILE A 49 9.45 -2.59 -5.08
C ILE A 49 9.88 -1.48 -4.11
N ASP A 50 10.90 -0.70 -4.45
CA ASP A 50 11.38 0.40 -3.61
C ASP A 50 10.32 1.51 -3.45
N TRP A 51 9.53 1.80 -4.49
CA TRP A 51 8.42 2.74 -4.39
C TRP A 51 7.34 2.26 -3.41
N LEU A 52 6.95 0.99 -3.47
CA LEU A 52 5.99 0.40 -2.53
C LEU A 52 6.52 0.41 -1.10
N GLY A 53 7.79 0.08 -0.89
CA GLY A 53 8.44 0.16 0.42
C GLY A 53 8.43 1.59 0.98
N ARG A 54 8.72 2.61 0.15
CA ARG A 54 8.62 4.02 0.55
C ARG A 54 7.19 4.43 0.87
N LEU A 55 6.21 3.96 0.10
CA LEU A 55 4.79 4.21 0.36
C LEU A 55 4.37 3.61 1.71
N ARG A 56 4.75 2.36 1.97
CA ARG A 56 4.48 1.68 3.24
C ARG A 56 5.04 2.47 4.42
N ARG A 57 6.32 2.89 4.36
CA ARG A 57 6.94 3.71 5.42
C ARG A 57 6.25 5.06 5.59
N GLY A 58 5.84 5.70 4.49
CA GLY A 58 5.09 6.96 4.53
C GLY A 58 3.72 6.84 5.21
N LEU A 59 3.08 5.69 5.10
CA LEU A 59 1.79 5.39 5.71
C LEU A 59 1.88 4.78 7.11
N GLU A 60 3.09 4.60 7.65
CA GLU A 60 3.32 3.87 8.91
C GLU A 60 2.51 4.42 10.07
N LYS A 61 2.47 5.76 10.25
CA LYS A 61 1.71 6.40 11.34
C LYS A 61 0.20 6.14 11.23
N THR A 62 -0.35 6.23 10.02
CA THR A 62 -1.77 5.97 9.77
C THR A 62 -2.08 4.50 10.00
N ARG A 63 -1.21 3.62 9.53
CA ARG A 63 -1.34 2.17 9.66
C ARG A 63 -1.27 1.73 11.12
N GLN A 64 -0.31 2.21 11.89
CA GLN A 64 -0.15 1.83 13.30
C GLN A 64 -1.40 2.16 14.12
N GLY A 65 -1.96 3.35 13.99
CA GLY A 65 -3.17 3.73 14.72
C GLY A 65 -4.37 2.84 14.39
N PHE A 66 -4.60 2.54 13.12
CA PHE A 66 -5.70 1.69 12.68
C PHE A 66 -5.46 0.21 13.01
N VAL A 67 -4.29 -0.32 12.69
CA VAL A 67 -3.96 -1.74 12.89
C VAL A 67 -3.88 -2.08 14.38
N SER A 68 -3.30 -1.21 15.22
CA SER A 68 -3.27 -1.43 16.67
C SER A 68 -4.67 -1.49 17.25
N GLY A 69 -5.54 -0.51 16.90
CA GLY A 69 -6.93 -0.55 17.34
C GLY A 69 -7.70 -1.77 16.82
N LEU A 70 -7.41 -2.22 15.60
CA LEU A 70 -8.00 -3.43 15.04
C LEU A 70 -7.56 -4.70 15.79
N LEU A 71 -6.26 -4.82 16.09
CA LEU A 71 -5.71 -5.98 16.82
C LEU A 71 -6.14 -5.98 18.29
N GLU A 72 -6.25 -4.81 18.92
CA GLU A 72 -6.76 -4.69 20.30
C GLU A 72 -8.21 -5.15 20.41
N ASN A 73 -9.04 -4.84 19.40
CA ASN A 73 -10.47 -5.19 19.39
C ASN A 73 -10.73 -6.61 18.90
N LEU A 74 -9.98 -7.10 17.91
CA LEU A 74 -10.13 -8.46 17.40
C LEU A 74 -9.39 -9.50 18.24
N GLY A 75 -8.40 -9.10 19.07
CA GLY A 75 -7.71 -9.90 20.07
C GLY A 75 -7.42 -11.35 19.69
N ASP A 76 -7.34 -12.21 20.70
CA ASP A 76 -7.24 -13.68 20.56
C ASP A 76 -8.61 -14.37 20.66
N ASP A 77 -9.67 -13.61 20.92
CA ASP A 77 -11.02 -14.12 21.09
C ASP A 77 -11.80 -14.17 19.77
N PRO A 78 -12.73 -15.11 19.60
CA PRO A 78 -13.63 -15.18 18.45
C PRO A 78 -14.42 -13.89 18.28
N LEU A 79 -14.82 -13.60 17.04
CA LEU A 79 -15.69 -12.44 16.74
C LEU A 79 -17.00 -12.53 17.53
N THR A 80 -17.29 -11.47 18.29
CA THR A 80 -18.54 -11.30 19.05
C THR A 80 -19.29 -10.05 18.57
N PRO A 81 -20.57 -9.89 18.92
CA PRO A 81 -21.32 -8.67 18.62
C PRO A 81 -20.64 -7.41 19.18
N GLU A 82 -20.05 -7.49 20.36
CA GLU A 82 -19.34 -6.38 21.00
C GLU A 82 -18.11 -5.97 20.19
N VAL A 83 -17.36 -6.94 19.65
CA VAL A 83 -16.22 -6.68 18.76
C VAL A 83 -16.66 -5.97 17.48
N LEU A 84 -17.87 -6.27 16.96
CA LEU A 84 -18.41 -5.57 15.80
C LEU A 84 -18.76 -4.11 16.10
N ASP A 85 -19.27 -3.81 17.29
CA ASP A 85 -19.58 -2.43 17.70
C ASP A 85 -18.29 -1.59 17.86
N ASP A 86 -17.23 -2.21 18.39
CA ASP A 86 -15.90 -1.59 18.48
C ASP A 86 -15.29 -1.38 17.08
N LEU A 87 -15.45 -2.35 16.19
CA LEU A 87 -15.01 -2.25 14.78
C LEU A 87 -15.77 -1.15 14.03
N GLU A 88 -17.08 -0.99 14.26
CA GLU A 88 -17.88 0.12 13.74
C GLU A 88 -17.27 1.45 14.13
N THR A 89 -17.02 1.62 15.43
CA THR A 89 -16.40 2.84 15.97
C THR A 89 -15.03 3.09 15.33
N LEU A 90 -14.21 2.06 15.15
CA LEU A 90 -12.89 2.17 14.56
C LEU A 90 -12.95 2.59 13.07
N LEU A 91 -13.83 1.97 12.29
CA LEU A 91 -14.03 2.29 10.87
C LEU A 91 -14.55 3.71 10.67
N LEU A 92 -15.53 4.14 11.47
CA LEU A 92 -16.07 5.51 11.43
C LEU A 92 -15.00 6.55 11.82
N ARG A 93 -14.19 6.28 12.83
CA ARG A 93 -13.05 7.13 13.21
C ARG A 93 -11.96 7.20 12.14
N ALA A 94 -11.81 6.13 11.36
CA ALA A 94 -10.89 6.08 10.22
C ALA A 94 -11.47 6.74 8.95
N ASP A 95 -12.61 7.43 9.06
CA ASP A 95 -13.29 8.13 7.95
C ASP A 95 -13.74 7.21 6.81
N ALA A 96 -14.03 5.94 7.13
CA ALA A 96 -14.52 4.98 6.14
C ALA A 96 -15.91 5.32 5.59
N GLY A 97 -16.67 6.13 6.33
CA GLY A 97 -18.04 6.50 6.01
C GLY A 97 -19.08 5.44 6.42
N VAL A 98 -20.27 5.89 6.73
CA VAL A 98 -21.34 5.04 7.29
C VAL A 98 -21.71 3.89 6.35
N GLN A 99 -21.95 4.20 5.08
CA GLN A 99 -22.39 3.18 4.10
C GLN A 99 -21.36 2.05 3.92
N ALA A 100 -20.08 2.38 3.84
CA ALA A 100 -19.01 1.40 3.71
C ALA A 100 -18.85 0.57 4.99
N THR A 101 -18.94 1.23 6.16
CA THR A 101 -18.91 0.57 7.46
C THR A 101 -20.05 -0.42 7.62
N ASP A 102 -21.29 -0.01 7.34
CA ASP A 102 -22.47 -0.90 7.41
C ASP A 102 -22.32 -2.11 6.51
N GLN A 103 -21.86 -1.91 5.27
CA GLN A 103 -21.68 -3.00 4.31
C GLN A 103 -20.67 -4.04 4.82
N VAL A 104 -19.56 -3.59 5.40
CA VAL A 104 -18.54 -4.49 5.97
C VAL A 104 -19.07 -5.24 7.18
N LEU A 105 -19.73 -4.52 8.09
CA LEU A 105 -20.27 -5.11 9.32
C LEU A 105 -21.40 -6.11 9.04
N ASP A 106 -22.25 -5.83 8.08
CA ASP A 106 -23.33 -6.75 7.69
C ASP A 106 -22.74 -8.04 7.09
N ALA A 107 -21.69 -7.94 6.29
CA ALA A 107 -20.98 -9.11 5.78
C ALA A 107 -20.36 -9.95 6.91
N LEU A 108 -19.74 -9.30 7.90
CA LEU A 108 -19.21 -9.98 9.09
C LEU A 108 -20.31 -10.62 9.94
N ARG A 109 -21.40 -9.92 10.20
CA ARG A 109 -22.58 -10.47 10.92
C ARG A 109 -23.15 -11.71 10.22
N GLN A 110 -23.27 -11.67 8.91
CA GLN A 110 -23.73 -12.84 8.13
C GLN A 110 -22.77 -14.02 8.28
N ARG A 111 -21.46 -13.78 8.25
CA ARG A 111 -20.46 -14.82 8.43
C ARG A 111 -20.55 -15.45 9.83
N MET A 112 -20.64 -14.65 10.88
CA MET A 112 -20.80 -15.10 12.26
C MET A 112 -22.07 -15.92 12.51
N ASN A 113 -23.13 -15.64 11.76
CA ASN A 113 -24.37 -16.43 11.86
C ASN A 113 -24.23 -17.84 11.28
N LEU A 114 -23.25 -18.07 10.42
CA LEU A 114 -23.03 -19.36 9.75
C LEU A 114 -22.06 -20.25 10.54
N GLU A 115 -21.05 -19.66 11.16
CA GLU A 115 -19.98 -20.39 11.86
C GLU A 115 -19.29 -19.50 12.88
N VAL A 116 -18.58 -20.13 13.82
CA VAL A 116 -17.67 -19.43 14.73
C VAL A 116 -16.45 -18.99 13.93
N VAL A 117 -16.21 -17.68 13.88
CA VAL A 117 -15.11 -17.08 13.11
C VAL A 117 -13.94 -16.84 14.05
N ASP A 118 -12.80 -17.50 13.82
CA ASP A 118 -11.59 -17.23 14.57
C ASP A 118 -11.00 -15.83 14.20
N PRO A 119 -10.18 -15.23 15.09
CA PRO A 119 -9.68 -13.88 14.90
C PRO A 119 -8.90 -13.70 13.59
N ALA A 120 -8.04 -14.65 13.22
CA ALA A 120 -7.21 -14.56 12.01
C ALA A 120 -8.08 -14.61 10.74
N GLU A 121 -9.10 -15.45 10.74
CA GLU A 121 -10.08 -15.54 9.66
C GLU A 121 -10.92 -14.26 9.57
N GLY A 122 -11.33 -13.71 10.72
CA GLY A 122 -12.06 -12.45 10.81
C GLY A 122 -11.30 -11.28 10.19
N ILE A 123 -10.02 -11.15 10.52
CA ILE A 123 -9.11 -10.14 9.93
C ILE A 123 -8.97 -10.34 8.41
N ARG A 124 -8.79 -11.58 7.96
CA ARG A 124 -8.69 -11.88 6.53
C ARG A 124 -9.96 -11.48 5.81
N PHE A 125 -11.11 -11.90 6.32
CA PHE A 125 -12.41 -11.58 5.74
C PHE A 125 -12.68 -10.06 5.71
N LEU A 126 -12.37 -9.35 6.81
CA LEU A 126 -12.44 -7.89 6.87
C LEU A 126 -11.62 -7.22 5.76
N LYS A 127 -10.38 -7.65 5.57
CA LYS A 127 -9.51 -7.13 4.48
C LYS A 127 -10.12 -7.37 3.10
N GLU A 128 -10.70 -8.55 2.89
CA GLU A 128 -11.37 -8.89 1.63
C GLU A 128 -12.58 -7.98 1.38
N GLN A 129 -13.40 -7.72 2.40
CA GLN A 129 -14.54 -6.82 2.29
C GLN A 129 -14.11 -5.37 1.98
N LEU A 130 -13.14 -4.84 2.73
CA LEU A 130 -12.60 -3.50 2.50
C LEU A 130 -11.99 -3.36 1.10
N ARG A 131 -11.25 -4.37 0.64
CA ARG A 131 -10.71 -4.40 -0.72
C ARG A 131 -11.83 -4.45 -1.76
N GLY A 132 -12.85 -5.26 -1.55
CA GLY A 132 -14.01 -5.36 -2.43
C GLY A 132 -14.73 -4.04 -2.64
N LEU A 133 -14.84 -3.21 -1.59
CA LEU A 133 -15.39 -1.86 -1.70
C LEU A 133 -14.61 -0.95 -2.65
N LEU A 134 -13.29 -1.11 -2.71
CA LEU A 134 -12.42 -0.34 -3.61
C LEU A 134 -12.39 -0.91 -5.03
N ASP A 135 -12.40 -2.24 -5.14
CA ASP A 135 -12.29 -2.94 -6.44
C ASP A 135 -13.62 -2.90 -7.23
N ALA A 136 -14.76 -2.93 -6.56
CA ALA A 136 -16.07 -2.99 -7.21
C ALA A 136 -16.36 -1.80 -8.16
N PRO A 137 -16.12 -0.53 -7.79
CA PRO A 137 -16.31 0.60 -8.69
C PRO A 137 -15.37 0.56 -9.90
N ILE A 138 -14.15 0.08 -9.69
CA ILE A 138 -13.14 -0.07 -10.76
C ILE A 138 -13.59 -1.11 -11.77
N ALA A 139 -14.02 -2.28 -11.28
CA ALA A 139 -14.53 -3.35 -12.11
C ALA A 139 -15.81 -2.93 -12.87
N ALA A 140 -16.71 -2.19 -12.21
CA ALA A 140 -17.93 -1.68 -12.83
C ALA A 140 -17.67 -0.63 -13.90
N SER A 141 -16.63 0.20 -13.76
CA SER A 141 -16.27 1.22 -14.74
C SER A 141 -15.65 0.65 -16.00
N GLY A 142 -15.08 -0.55 -15.93
CA GLY A 142 -14.24 -1.13 -16.99
C GLY A 142 -12.96 -0.35 -17.29
N ALA A 143 -12.68 0.70 -16.51
CA ALA A 143 -11.50 1.53 -16.70
C ALA A 143 -10.25 0.83 -16.17
N GLN A 144 -9.20 0.81 -16.98
CA GLN A 144 -7.87 0.45 -16.49
C GLN A 144 -7.27 1.67 -15.80
N LEU A 145 -6.88 1.49 -14.53
CA LEU A 145 -6.21 2.56 -13.79
C LEU A 145 -4.88 2.90 -14.44
N LEU A 146 -4.66 4.20 -14.68
CA LEU A 146 -3.43 4.77 -15.21
C LEU A 146 -2.96 4.18 -16.56
N ALA A 147 -3.88 3.57 -17.34
CA ALA A 147 -3.58 3.17 -18.71
C ALA A 147 -3.96 4.30 -19.67
N PRO A 148 -3.00 5.01 -20.28
CA PRO A 148 -3.31 6.00 -21.30
C PRO A 148 -3.86 5.29 -22.53
N GLU A 149 -4.93 5.84 -23.11
CA GLU A 149 -5.41 5.38 -24.41
C GLU A 149 -4.41 5.82 -25.49
N ARG A 150 -4.01 4.89 -26.33
CA ARG A 150 -3.10 5.18 -27.44
C ARG A 150 -3.81 6.02 -28.51
N ASP A 151 -3.05 6.80 -29.23
CA ASP A 151 -3.50 7.61 -30.38
C ASP A 151 -4.45 8.77 -30.04
N ARG A 152 -4.55 9.15 -28.77
CA ARG A 152 -5.32 10.33 -28.33
C ARG A 152 -4.67 11.04 -27.15
N LEU A 153 -5.04 12.32 -27.00
CA LEU A 153 -4.63 13.11 -25.83
C LEU A 153 -5.33 12.60 -24.58
N ASN A 154 -4.54 12.22 -23.58
CA ASN A 154 -5.02 11.86 -22.26
C ASN A 154 -4.78 13.03 -21.30
N ILE A 155 -5.83 13.48 -20.60
CA ILE A 155 -5.73 14.59 -19.64
C ILE A 155 -6.06 14.05 -18.26
N TRP A 156 -5.07 14.11 -17.36
CA TRP A 156 -5.22 13.72 -15.97
C TRP A 156 -5.22 14.93 -15.06
N LEU A 157 -6.32 15.14 -14.34
CA LEU A 157 -6.48 16.25 -13.40
C LEU A 157 -6.15 15.79 -11.97
N MET A 158 -5.10 16.37 -11.40
CA MET A 158 -4.69 16.12 -10.02
C MET A 158 -5.35 17.13 -9.07
N VAL A 159 -6.28 16.64 -8.24
CA VAL A 159 -7.05 17.48 -7.30
C VAL A 159 -6.71 17.11 -5.86
N GLY A 160 -6.65 18.12 -4.99
CA GLY A 160 -6.39 17.92 -3.56
C GLY A 160 -6.13 19.25 -2.86
N VAL A 161 -6.21 19.25 -1.53
CA VAL A 161 -5.88 20.42 -0.69
C VAL A 161 -4.38 20.72 -0.68
N ASN A 162 -3.99 21.88 -0.16
CA ASN A 162 -2.57 22.28 -0.10
C ASN A 162 -1.76 21.31 0.80
N GLY A 163 -0.54 21.02 0.41
CA GLY A 163 0.38 20.17 1.19
C GLY A 163 0.19 18.66 1.10
N VAL A 164 -0.85 18.14 0.41
CA VAL A 164 -1.11 16.69 0.31
C VAL A 164 -0.23 15.94 -0.68
N GLY A 165 0.71 16.60 -1.33
CA GLY A 165 1.65 15.94 -2.23
C GLY A 165 1.22 15.89 -3.71
N LYS A 166 0.26 16.73 -4.16
CA LYS A 166 -0.17 16.79 -5.58
C LYS A 166 1.00 16.91 -6.55
N THR A 167 1.89 17.88 -6.32
CA THR A 167 3.04 18.13 -7.19
C THR A 167 4.01 16.96 -7.21
N THR A 168 4.24 16.32 -6.06
CA THR A 168 5.09 15.13 -5.96
C THR A 168 4.49 13.96 -6.75
N THR A 169 3.20 13.70 -6.58
CA THR A 169 2.49 12.65 -7.31
C THR A 169 2.49 12.92 -8.81
N LEU A 170 2.23 14.17 -9.21
CA LEU A 170 2.25 14.59 -10.62
C LEU A 170 3.64 14.35 -11.25
N GLY A 171 4.71 14.72 -10.55
CA GLY A 171 6.07 14.47 -11.01
C GLY A 171 6.39 12.98 -11.15
N THR A 172 5.92 12.16 -10.21
CA THR A 172 6.09 10.70 -10.26
C THR A 172 5.35 10.09 -11.45
N LEU A 173 4.09 10.48 -11.68
CA LEU A 173 3.29 9.97 -12.80
C LEU A 173 3.87 10.41 -14.15
N ALA A 174 4.31 11.66 -14.28
CA ALA A 174 4.95 12.15 -15.49
C ALA A 174 6.27 11.40 -15.78
N ASN A 175 7.08 11.15 -14.76
CA ASN A 175 8.29 10.35 -14.90
C ASN A 175 7.97 8.91 -15.34
N LEU A 176 6.94 8.29 -14.74
CA LEU A 176 6.49 6.95 -15.15
C LEU A 176 6.06 6.93 -16.61
N ALA A 177 5.24 7.90 -17.06
CA ALA A 177 4.80 7.99 -18.45
C ALA A 177 5.99 8.10 -19.42
N VAL A 178 6.94 9.01 -19.14
CA VAL A 178 8.14 9.18 -19.97
C VAL A 178 8.99 7.91 -20.03
N ARG A 179 9.15 7.20 -18.91
CA ARG A 179 9.88 5.93 -18.87
C ARG A 179 9.17 4.81 -19.61
N SER A 180 7.84 4.86 -19.68
CA SER A 180 7.02 3.95 -20.48
C SER A 180 7.03 4.28 -21.99
N GLY A 181 7.75 5.32 -22.40
CA GLY A 181 7.86 5.74 -23.79
C GLY A 181 6.79 6.72 -24.26
N ASP A 182 5.97 7.23 -23.32
CA ASP A 182 4.93 8.21 -23.60
C ASP A 182 5.48 9.66 -23.46
N SER A 183 4.80 10.62 -24.08
CA SER A 183 5.11 12.05 -23.91
C SER A 183 4.22 12.64 -22.82
N ALA A 184 4.80 13.34 -21.86
CA ALA A 184 4.08 13.97 -20.77
C ALA A 184 4.28 15.49 -20.77
N LEU A 185 3.20 16.26 -20.59
CA LEU A 185 3.20 17.70 -20.37
C LEU A 185 2.56 18.00 -19.02
N ILE A 186 3.25 18.73 -18.16
CA ILE A 186 2.74 19.17 -16.86
C ILE A 186 2.28 20.62 -16.99
N ALA A 187 1.03 20.89 -16.61
CA ALA A 187 0.49 22.23 -16.43
C ALA A 187 0.16 22.45 -14.95
N ALA A 188 0.60 23.57 -14.39
CA ALA A 188 0.25 24.01 -13.04
C ALA A 188 -0.60 25.29 -13.12
N ALA A 189 -1.67 25.35 -12.33
CA ALA A 189 -2.54 26.52 -12.17
C ALA A 189 -2.38 27.13 -10.76
#